data_36ef9d8243c6b8da4e5576967f708f19
#
_entry.id   36ef9d8243c6b8da4e5576967f708f19
#
_cell.length_a   1.000
_cell.length_b   1.000
_cell.length_c   1.000
_cell.angle_alpha   90.00
_cell.angle_beta   90.00
_cell.angle_gamma   90.00
#
_symmetry.space_group_name_H-M   'P 1'
#
loop_
_entity.id
_entity.type
_entity.pdbx_description
1 polymer ?
#
loop_
_entity_poly.entity_id
_entity_poly.type
_entity_poly.pdbx_seq_one_letter_code
_entity_poly.pdbx_strand_id
1 'polypeptide(L)'
;VDDGTLARQISSAPFDREGIPTRRNILIDRGTPKDILTDLETAKKLGVKPSENGTENGPAPHRTILVAGDASLKSLIKSIDQGLIVFGTMGAWTGNPYGGNVSGTISLGLKIVGGEIAGRVKNCMFSINSFTHFKDNLIDLTREAKALGNATYPYVALDDVVITTG
;
A
#
# COMPACT_ATOMS: atom_id res chain seq x y z
N VAL A 1 4.16 6.82 -3.99
CA VAL A 1 5.36 7.17 -4.76
C VAL A 1 5.90 5.92 -5.41
N ASP A 2 6.41 6.03 -6.65
CA ASP A 2 7.29 5.03 -7.27
C ASP A 2 8.69 5.65 -7.45
N ASP A 3 9.76 4.91 -7.09
CA ASP A 3 11.12 5.44 -7.15
C ASP A 3 12.13 4.39 -7.60
N GLY A 4 12.54 4.45 -8.87
CA GLY A 4 13.56 3.59 -9.45
C GLY A 4 15.02 4.05 -9.18
N THR A 5 15.22 5.22 -8.58
CA THR A 5 16.55 5.83 -8.41
C THR A 5 17.23 5.47 -7.09
N LEU A 6 16.56 4.82 -6.17
CA LEU A 6 17.08 4.50 -4.84
C LEU A 6 18.27 3.54 -4.91
N ALA A 7 19.42 3.97 -4.40
CA ALA A 7 20.63 3.16 -4.42
C ALA A 7 20.46 1.86 -3.61
N ARG A 8 20.98 0.75 -4.14
CA ARG A 8 21.03 -0.57 -3.47
C ARG A 8 19.68 -1.15 -3.08
N GLN A 9 18.61 -0.80 -3.79
CA GLN A 9 17.28 -1.36 -3.58
C GLN A 9 16.94 -2.36 -4.70
N ILE A 10 16.10 -3.36 -4.34
CA ILE A 10 15.54 -4.28 -5.33
C ILE A 10 14.71 -3.47 -6.33
N SER A 11 14.82 -3.76 -7.61
CA SER A 11 14.13 -3.10 -8.72
C SER A 11 14.57 -1.66 -9.00
N SER A 12 15.61 -1.15 -8.35
CA SER A 12 16.22 0.11 -8.77
C SER A 12 17.12 -0.13 -9.98
N ALA A 13 16.97 0.73 -10.97
CA ALA A 13 17.74 0.66 -12.23
C ALA A 13 17.97 2.08 -12.76
N PRO A 14 19.10 2.34 -13.45
CA PRO A 14 19.35 3.65 -14.05
C PRO A 14 18.43 3.96 -15.24
N PHE A 15 17.89 2.91 -15.88
CA PHE A 15 16.99 2.99 -17.03
C PHE A 15 15.89 1.96 -16.89
N ASP A 16 14.72 2.23 -17.46
CA ASP A 16 13.66 1.24 -17.64
C ASP A 16 13.99 0.28 -18.80
N ARG A 17 13.07 -0.61 -19.19
CA ARG A 17 13.27 -1.58 -20.28
C ARG A 17 13.23 -0.93 -21.67
N GLU A 18 12.78 0.29 -21.76
CA GLU A 18 12.76 1.09 -23.01
C GLU A 18 13.99 2.00 -23.16
N GLY A 19 14.93 1.94 -22.19
CA GLY A 19 16.15 2.73 -22.17
C GLY A 19 15.97 4.17 -21.69
N ILE A 20 14.83 4.48 -21.07
CA ILE A 20 14.55 5.81 -20.53
C ILE A 20 15.10 5.89 -19.08
N PRO A 21 15.86 6.95 -18.72
CA PRO A 21 16.39 7.12 -17.38
C PRO A 21 15.27 7.13 -16.32
N THR A 22 15.40 6.30 -15.28
CA THR A 22 14.39 6.22 -14.22
C THR A 22 14.37 7.49 -13.37
N ARG A 23 13.22 7.76 -12.78
CA ARG A 23 13.01 8.88 -11.86
C ARG A 23 12.12 8.50 -10.67
N ARG A 24 11.93 9.46 -9.79
CA ARG A 24 10.93 9.37 -8.72
C ARG A 24 9.61 9.97 -9.20
N ASN A 25 8.55 9.16 -9.18
CA ASN A 25 7.20 9.53 -9.60
C ASN A 25 6.28 9.65 -8.38
N ILE A 26 5.61 10.78 -8.19
CA ILE A 26 4.60 10.96 -7.16
C ILE A 26 3.25 10.56 -7.77
N LEU A 27 2.80 9.33 -7.54
CA LEU A 27 1.55 8.83 -8.11
C LEU A 27 0.33 9.41 -7.40
N ILE A 28 0.39 9.48 -6.06
CA ILE A 28 -0.69 10.04 -5.23
C ILE A 28 -0.05 10.94 -4.18
N ASP A 29 -0.56 12.15 -4.01
CA ASP A 29 -0.17 13.09 -2.97
C ASP A 29 -1.39 13.45 -2.12
N ARG A 30 -1.36 13.06 -0.84
CA ARG A 30 -2.45 13.33 0.12
C ARG A 30 -3.83 12.97 -0.43
N GLY A 31 -3.97 11.75 -0.96
CA GLY A 31 -5.21 11.24 -1.53
C GLY A 31 -5.54 11.76 -2.94
N THR A 32 -4.77 12.68 -3.49
CA THR A 32 -4.99 13.22 -4.83
C THR A 32 -4.07 12.54 -5.84
N PRO A 33 -4.59 11.89 -6.91
CA PRO A 33 -3.78 11.38 -8.01
C PRO A 33 -3.00 12.52 -8.67
N LYS A 34 -1.71 12.31 -8.91
CA LYS A 34 -0.78 13.28 -9.53
C LYS A 34 -0.22 12.78 -10.83
N ASP A 35 0.14 11.51 -10.88
CA ASP A 35 0.77 10.90 -12.04
C ASP A 35 0.29 9.45 -12.19
N ILE A 36 0.53 8.88 -13.36
CA ILE A 36 0.24 7.48 -13.68
C ILE A 36 1.51 6.82 -14.23
N LEU A 37 1.63 5.53 -14.03
CA LEU A 37 2.71 4.77 -14.64
C LEU A 37 2.43 4.57 -16.14
N THR A 38 3.41 4.90 -16.97
CA THR A 38 3.33 4.75 -18.43
C THR A 38 4.64 4.20 -18.99
N ASP A 39 4.55 3.46 -20.07
CA ASP A 39 5.59 3.22 -21.06
C ASP A 39 5.48 4.20 -22.21
N LEU A 40 6.34 4.11 -23.21
CA LEU A 40 6.32 5.00 -24.39
C LEU A 40 4.99 4.90 -25.17
N GLU A 41 4.47 3.68 -25.33
CA GLU A 41 3.23 3.45 -26.06
C GLU A 41 2.02 4.03 -25.33
N THR A 42 1.90 3.74 -24.04
CA THR A 42 0.80 4.25 -23.21
C THR A 42 0.86 5.77 -23.08
N ALA A 43 2.06 6.33 -22.86
CA ALA A 43 2.27 7.76 -22.79
C ALA A 43 1.82 8.46 -24.09
N LYS A 44 2.18 7.89 -25.25
CA LYS A 44 1.76 8.41 -26.55
C LYS A 44 0.25 8.34 -26.73
N LYS A 45 -0.39 7.22 -26.34
CA LYS A 45 -1.85 7.06 -26.43
C LYS A 45 -2.61 8.09 -25.57
N LEU A 46 -2.06 8.38 -24.39
CA LEU A 46 -2.67 9.32 -23.44
C LEU A 46 -2.27 10.77 -23.66
N GLY A 47 -1.31 11.05 -24.54
CA GLY A 47 -0.80 12.40 -24.76
C GLY A 47 -0.04 12.99 -23.58
N VAL A 48 0.59 12.15 -22.74
CA VAL A 48 1.37 12.54 -21.56
C VAL A 48 2.85 12.24 -21.75
N LYS A 49 3.70 12.73 -20.83
CA LYS A 49 5.10 12.35 -20.80
C LYS A 49 5.25 10.93 -20.23
N PRO A 50 6.18 10.11 -20.75
CA PRO A 50 6.49 8.81 -20.14
C PRO A 50 6.86 8.95 -18.67
N SER A 51 6.47 7.97 -17.86
CA SER A 51 6.82 7.93 -16.43
C SER A 51 8.11 7.15 -16.14
N GLU A 52 8.79 6.69 -17.19
CA GLU A 52 10.04 5.89 -17.13
C GLU A 52 9.85 4.56 -16.40
N ASN A 53 8.71 3.92 -16.65
CA ASN A 53 8.28 2.67 -16.04
C ASN A 53 8.02 1.55 -17.07
N GLY A 54 8.60 1.67 -18.27
CA GLY A 54 8.41 0.70 -19.35
C GLY A 54 8.97 -0.67 -19.00
N THR A 55 8.19 -1.73 -19.27
CA THR A 55 8.60 -3.13 -19.20
C THR A 55 8.16 -3.89 -20.45
N GLU A 56 8.54 -5.16 -20.57
CA GLU A 56 8.12 -6.02 -21.68
C GLU A 56 6.60 -6.26 -21.76
N ASN A 57 5.90 -6.07 -20.64
CA ASN A 57 4.46 -6.34 -20.49
C ASN A 57 3.63 -5.08 -20.20
N GLY A 58 4.14 -3.91 -20.54
CA GLY A 58 3.52 -2.62 -20.23
C GLY A 58 4.14 -1.91 -19.03
N PRO A 59 3.57 -0.80 -18.57
CA PRO A 59 4.13 -0.03 -17.47
C PRO A 59 4.00 -0.76 -16.13
N ALA A 60 5.09 -0.77 -15.34
CA ALA A 60 5.10 -1.36 -14.01
C ALA A 60 5.94 -0.54 -13.03
N PRO A 61 5.62 -0.58 -11.72
CA PRO A 61 6.39 0.17 -10.74
C PRO A 61 7.78 -0.43 -10.54
N HIS A 62 8.78 0.42 -10.40
CA HIS A 62 10.12 0.04 -9.94
C HIS A 62 10.09 -0.29 -8.46
N ARG A 63 9.78 0.70 -7.64
CA ARG A 63 9.66 0.54 -6.20
C ARG A 63 8.53 1.41 -5.65
N THR A 64 7.48 0.74 -5.21
CA THR A 64 6.34 1.41 -4.59
C THR A 64 6.65 1.78 -3.14
N ILE A 65 6.42 3.04 -2.79
CA ILE A 65 6.64 3.56 -1.44
C ILE A 65 5.38 4.24 -0.95
N LEU A 66 4.78 3.70 0.09
CA LEU A 66 3.85 4.45 0.91
C LEU A 66 4.67 5.26 1.93
N VAL A 67 4.58 6.58 1.85
CA VAL A 67 5.37 7.47 2.70
C VAL A 67 4.94 7.27 4.15
N ALA A 68 5.91 7.08 5.04
CA ALA A 68 5.68 6.88 6.47
C ALA A 68 5.10 8.15 7.11
N GLY A 69 4.31 7.97 8.17
CA GLY A 69 3.86 9.03 9.06
C GLY A 69 4.81 9.25 10.23
N ASP A 70 4.30 9.90 11.27
CA ASP A 70 5.10 10.27 12.45
C ASP A 70 4.78 9.41 13.68
N ALA A 71 3.65 8.71 13.69
CA ALA A 71 3.22 7.89 14.82
C ALA A 71 4.11 6.67 15.03
N SER A 72 4.36 6.27 16.28
CA SER A 72 4.96 4.97 16.55
C SER A 72 3.89 3.87 16.54
N LEU A 73 4.24 2.64 16.13
CA LEU A 73 3.32 1.50 16.21
C LEU A 73 2.77 1.33 17.64
N LYS A 74 3.61 1.53 18.64
CA LYS A 74 3.22 1.45 20.05
C LYS A 74 2.19 2.52 20.43
N SER A 75 2.32 3.76 19.95
CA SER A 75 1.35 4.82 20.22
C SER A 75 0.02 4.55 19.53
N LEU A 76 0.04 4.05 18.30
CA LEU A 76 -1.19 3.66 17.60
C LEU A 76 -1.93 2.53 18.31
N ILE A 77 -1.23 1.47 18.73
CA ILE A 77 -1.87 0.39 19.50
C ILE A 77 -2.56 0.94 20.75
N LYS A 78 -1.90 1.83 21.48
CA LYS A 78 -2.46 2.45 22.70
C LYS A 78 -3.69 3.32 22.48
N SER A 79 -3.83 3.90 21.28
CA SER A 79 -4.98 4.74 20.96
C SER A 79 -6.22 3.97 20.50
N ILE A 80 -6.09 2.65 20.25
CA ILE A 80 -7.16 1.79 19.73
C ILE A 80 -7.83 1.08 20.92
N ASP A 81 -9.10 1.36 21.16
CA ASP A 81 -9.87 0.67 22.19
C ASP A 81 -10.19 -0.77 21.77
N GLN A 82 -10.70 -0.97 20.57
CA GLN A 82 -10.94 -2.29 19.99
C GLN A 82 -10.45 -2.33 18.54
N GLY A 83 -9.66 -3.34 18.21
CA GLY A 83 -9.11 -3.45 16.87
C GLY A 83 -8.30 -4.70 16.62
N LEU A 84 -7.71 -4.78 15.45
CA LEU A 84 -6.82 -5.87 15.04
C LEU A 84 -5.52 -5.30 14.44
N ILE A 85 -4.41 -5.92 14.79
CA ILE A 85 -3.17 -5.80 14.02
C ILE A 85 -3.13 -6.96 13.03
N VAL A 86 -3.07 -6.68 11.74
CA VAL A 86 -3.00 -7.69 10.68
C VAL A 86 -1.57 -7.76 10.13
N PHE A 87 -0.94 -8.92 10.24
CA PHE A 87 0.40 -9.16 9.71
C PHE A 87 0.40 -9.98 8.42
N GLY A 88 -0.66 -10.73 8.18
CA GLY A 88 -0.77 -11.56 6.98
C GLY A 88 -2.21 -11.81 6.59
N THR A 89 -2.44 -11.86 5.29
CA THR A 89 -3.74 -12.13 4.69
C THR A 89 -3.63 -13.17 3.59
N MET A 90 -4.73 -13.87 3.33
CA MET A 90 -4.89 -14.75 2.17
C MET A 90 -6.10 -14.30 1.37
N GLY A 91 -6.01 -14.38 0.04
CA GLY A 91 -7.11 -14.03 -0.84
C GLY A 91 -7.47 -12.54 -0.88
N ALA A 92 -6.58 -11.65 -0.48
CA ALA A 92 -6.84 -10.21 -0.43
C ALA A 92 -7.23 -9.59 -1.79
N TRP A 93 -7.01 -10.30 -2.89
CA TRP A 93 -7.32 -9.88 -4.26
C TRP A 93 -8.64 -10.47 -4.79
N THR A 94 -9.42 -11.13 -3.94
CA THR A 94 -10.69 -11.77 -4.35
C THR A 94 -11.86 -10.78 -4.52
N GLY A 95 -11.68 -9.54 -4.10
CA GLY A 95 -12.65 -8.45 -4.31
C GLY A 95 -12.60 -7.89 -5.73
N ASN A 96 -13.23 -6.72 -5.91
CA ASN A 96 -13.12 -5.92 -7.14
C ASN A 96 -12.11 -4.78 -6.91
N PRO A 97 -10.82 -4.96 -7.22
CA PRO A 97 -9.81 -3.93 -6.98
C PRO A 97 -10.03 -2.66 -7.81
N TYR A 98 -10.67 -2.74 -8.98
CA TYR A 98 -11.02 -1.57 -9.79
C TYR A 98 -12.09 -0.70 -9.13
N GLY A 99 -12.99 -1.31 -8.36
CA GLY A 99 -13.97 -0.62 -7.52
C GLY A 99 -13.44 -0.29 -6.12
N GLY A 100 -12.16 -0.58 -5.85
CA GLY A 100 -11.52 -0.36 -4.55
C GLY A 100 -11.83 -1.44 -3.51
N ASN A 101 -12.67 -2.43 -3.80
CA ASN A 101 -13.06 -3.46 -2.83
C ASN A 101 -11.93 -4.49 -2.65
N VAL A 102 -11.44 -4.59 -1.43
CA VAL A 102 -10.41 -5.54 -1.01
C VAL A 102 -10.94 -6.34 0.16
N SER A 103 -10.95 -7.66 0.05
CA SER A 103 -11.37 -8.56 1.11
C SER A 103 -10.45 -9.77 1.16
N GLY A 104 -10.34 -10.39 2.31
CA GLY A 104 -9.52 -11.57 2.47
C GLY A 104 -9.57 -12.15 3.88
N THR A 105 -9.00 -13.36 4.02
CA THR A 105 -8.88 -14.02 5.31
C THR A 105 -7.62 -13.55 6.02
N ILE A 106 -7.73 -13.24 7.31
CA ILE A 106 -6.59 -12.90 8.17
C ILE A 106 -5.87 -14.18 8.56
N SER A 107 -4.69 -14.42 8.01
CA SER A 107 -3.86 -15.58 8.31
C SER A 107 -3.03 -15.39 9.59
N LEU A 108 -2.66 -14.14 9.88
CA LEU A 108 -1.95 -13.77 11.10
C LEU A 108 -2.41 -12.39 11.57
N GLY A 109 -3.03 -12.36 12.73
CA GLY A 109 -3.49 -11.13 13.37
C GLY A 109 -3.51 -11.21 14.88
N LEU A 110 -3.44 -10.04 15.53
CA LEU A 110 -3.54 -9.89 16.98
C LEU A 110 -4.70 -8.97 17.32
N LYS A 111 -5.48 -9.34 18.34
CA LYS A 111 -6.56 -8.50 18.86
C LYS A 111 -6.02 -7.44 19.80
N ILE A 112 -6.53 -6.22 19.64
CA ILE A 112 -6.31 -5.09 20.56
C ILE A 112 -7.58 -4.91 21.38
N VAL A 113 -7.42 -4.73 22.68
CA VAL A 113 -8.49 -4.36 23.63
C VAL A 113 -7.93 -3.36 24.63
N GLY A 114 -8.54 -2.19 24.76
CA GLY A 114 -8.11 -1.15 25.68
C GLY A 114 -6.67 -0.68 25.46
N GLY A 115 -6.20 -0.63 24.22
CA GLY A 115 -4.83 -0.23 23.90
C GLY A 115 -3.75 -1.30 24.13
N GLU A 116 -4.14 -2.55 24.41
CA GLU A 116 -3.21 -3.64 24.68
C GLU A 116 -3.48 -4.86 23.79
N ILE A 117 -2.44 -5.65 23.52
CA ILE A 117 -2.57 -6.88 22.73
C ILE A 117 -3.19 -7.95 23.63
N ALA A 118 -4.43 -8.35 23.33
CA ALA A 118 -5.18 -9.32 24.10
C ALA A 118 -5.01 -10.77 23.63
N GLY A 119 -4.50 -11.00 22.42
CA GLY A 119 -4.27 -12.36 21.92
C GLY A 119 -4.27 -12.45 20.39
N ARG A 120 -4.15 -13.68 19.89
CA ARG A 120 -4.16 -13.99 18.45
C ARG A 120 -5.58 -14.23 17.96
N VAL A 121 -5.91 -13.72 16.77
CA VAL A 121 -7.18 -14.00 16.09
C VAL A 121 -7.04 -15.20 15.14
N LYS A 122 -8.16 -15.91 14.96
CA LYS A 122 -8.32 -17.01 14.00
C LYS A 122 -9.65 -16.87 13.28
N ASN A 123 -9.74 -17.41 12.07
CA ASN A 123 -10.99 -17.51 11.29
C ASN A 123 -11.68 -16.15 11.11
N CYS A 124 -10.90 -15.09 10.91
CA CYS A 124 -11.43 -13.77 10.66
C CYS A 124 -11.24 -13.40 9.20
N MET A 125 -12.23 -12.75 8.64
CA MET A 125 -12.12 -12.09 7.33
C MET A 125 -12.21 -10.57 7.52
N PHE A 126 -11.58 -9.83 6.64
CA PHE A 126 -11.72 -8.38 6.58
C PHE A 126 -12.29 -7.96 5.22
N SER A 127 -12.97 -6.84 5.21
CA SER A 127 -13.40 -6.17 3.98
C SER A 127 -13.26 -4.66 4.13
N ILE A 128 -12.66 -4.04 3.14
CA ILE A 128 -12.52 -2.58 3.01
C ILE A 128 -12.85 -2.14 1.59
N ASN A 129 -13.22 -0.88 1.43
CA ASN A 129 -13.06 -0.20 0.15
C ASN A 129 -11.86 0.74 0.26
N SER A 130 -10.80 0.47 -0.50
CA SER A 130 -9.54 1.19 -0.39
C SER A 130 -9.68 2.69 -0.67
N PHE A 131 -10.57 3.08 -1.59
CA PHE A 131 -10.75 4.50 -1.92
C PHE A 131 -11.38 5.27 -0.76
N THR A 132 -12.46 4.73 -0.17
CA THR A 132 -13.12 5.40 0.96
C THR A 132 -12.30 5.30 2.23
N HIS A 133 -11.73 4.13 2.56
CA HIS A 133 -10.95 3.97 3.78
C HIS A 133 -9.69 4.81 3.82
N PHE A 134 -8.94 4.90 2.70
CA PHE A 134 -7.76 5.78 2.66
C PHE A 134 -8.11 7.27 2.59
N LYS A 135 -9.33 7.62 2.17
CA LYS A 135 -9.78 9.01 2.11
C LYS A 135 -10.40 9.49 3.43
N ASP A 136 -11.32 8.69 3.98
CA ASP A 136 -12.24 9.13 5.02
C ASP A 136 -11.97 8.43 6.39
N ASN A 137 -11.37 7.25 6.39
CA ASN A 137 -11.20 6.39 7.57
C ASN A 137 -9.71 6.12 7.91
N LEU A 138 -8.78 6.85 7.29
CA LEU A 138 -7.37 6.76 7.63
C LEU A 138 -7.12 7.48 8.96
N ILE A 139 -6.75 6.71 10.00
CA ILE A 139 -6.40 7.27 11.31
C ILE A 139 -4.98 7.83 11.26
N ASP A 140 -3.99 7.00 10.91
CA ASP A 140 -2.58 7.40 10.86
C ASP A 140 -1.70 6.37 10.14
N LEU A 141 -0.47 6.76 9.88
CA LEU A 141 0.60 5.93 9.34
C LEU A 141 1.77 5.91 10.32
N THR A 142 2.40 4.75 10.51
CA THR A 142 3.57 4.69 11.40
C THR A 142 4.84 5.24 10.75
N ARG A 143 5.79 5.67 11.58
CA ARG A 143 7.16 5.98 11.14
C ARG A 143 7.95 4.71 10.81
N GLU A 144 7.62 3.59 11.46
CA GLU A 144 8.22 2.30 11.19
C GLU A 144 7.67 1.76 9.88
N ALA A 145 8.53 1.64 8.87
CA ALA A 145 8.18 1.06 7.58
C ALA A 145 8.95 -0.24 7.33
N LYS A 146 8.33 -1.16 6.62
CA LYS A 146 8.91 -2.45 6.23
C LYS A 146 9.05 -2.53 4.73
N ALA A 147 10.18 -3.09 4.30
CA ALA A 147 10.39 -3.45 2.90
C ALA A 147 9.89 -4.88 2.64
N LEU A 148 9.08 -5.04 1.61
CA LEU A 148 8.56 -6.31 1.12
C LEU A 148 8.74 -6.35 -0.40
N GLY A 149 9.68 -7.16 -0.89
CA GLY A 149 10.00 -7.19 -2.31
C GLY A 149 10.40 -5.81 -2.83
N ASN A 150 9.70 -5.34 -3.86
CA ASN A 150 9.90 -4.01 -4.46
C ASN A 150 9.04 -2.90 -3.83
N ALA A 151 8.53 -3.11 -2.63
CA ALA A 151 7.68 -2.12 -1.98
C ALA A 151 8.10 -1.82 -0.54
N THR A 152 7.77 -0.62 -0.05
CA THR A 152 8.00 -0.19 1.32
C THR A 152 6.72 0.40 1.89
N TYR A 153 6.28 -0.13 3.04
CA TYR A 153 5.02 0.25 3.67
C TYR A 153 5.21 0.49 5.17
N PRO A 154 4.67 1.59 5.73
CA PRO A 154 4.42 1.72 7.16
C PRO A 154 3.25 0.80 7.58
N TYR A 155 3.01 0.65 8.86
CA TYR A 155 1.70 0.19 9.31
C TYR A 155 0.67 1.29 9.06
N VAL A 156 -0.50 0.86 8.59
CA VAL A 156 -1.63 1.75 8.27
C VAL A 156 -2.73 1.46 9.27
N ALA A 157 -3.16 2.47 10.01
CA ALA A 157 -4.31 2.38 10.90
C ALA A 157 -5.55 2.90 10.16
N LEU A 158 -6.54 2.04 10.01
CA LEU A 158 -7.83 2.34 9.38
C LEU A 158 -8.95 2.14 10.41
N ASP A 159 -9.94 3.01 10.38
CA ASP A 159 -11.19 2.85 11.11
C ASP A 159 -12.26 2.21 10.23
N ASP A 160 -13.39 1.82 10.84
CA ASP A 160 -14.59 1.28 10.18
C ASP A 160 -14.34 0.06 9.27
N VAL A 161 -13.32 -0.73 9.60
CA VAL A 161 -13.02 -1.97 8.85
C VAL A 161 -13.98 -3.07 9.25
N VAL A 162 -14.70 -3.63 8.26
CA VAL A 162 -15.61 -4.75 8.50
C VAL A 162 -14.81 -6.03 8.77
N ILE A 163 -14.97 -6.57 9.99
CA ILE A 163 -14.38 -7.85 10.39
C ILE A 163 -15.51 -8.86 10.61
N THR A 164 -15.44 -10.00 9.93
CA THR A 164 -16.35 -11.12 10.13
C THR A 164 -15.60 -12.30 10.71
N THR A 165 -16.24 -12.97 11.70
CA THR A 165 -15.73 -14.21 12.28
C THR A 165 -16.62 -15.36 11.83
N GLY A 166 -16.04 -16.49 11.48
CA GLY A 166 -16.76 -17.72 11.17
C GLY A 166 -17.12 -18.51 12.43
#